data_949f2dc6931475c080c0ca31c7c67858
#
_entry.id   949f2dc6931475c080c0ca31c7c67858
#
_cell.length_a   1.000
_cell.length_b   1.000
_cell.length_c   1.000
_cell.angle_alpha   90.00
_cell.angle_beta   90.00
_cell.angle_gamma   90.00
#
_symmetry.space_group_name_H-M   'P 1'
#
loop_
_entity.id
_entity.type
_entity.pdbx_description
1 polymer ?
#
loop_
_entity_poly.entity_id
_entity_poly.type
_entity_poly.pdbx_seq_one_letter_code
_entity_poly.pdbx_strand_id
1 'polypeptide(L)'
;AEENGSVFGFLQAGGVAVIKVGAATEVEMKEKKARVEDALHATRAAVEEGIVAGGGVALLRAKQAAGEIKGANADQDAGIKLVLKAIEAPLREIVINAGEEASVVVNKVLEGKGNFGYNAANGAYGDMIEMGILDPTKVTRTALQNAASVAGLMLTTECMVGESPKEEAPAVPGGMGGGMGGMGMDM
;
A
#
# COMPACT_ATOMS: atom_id res chain seq x y z
N ALA A 1 8.22 -34.22 10.03
CA ALA A 1 7.63 -32.92 9.64
C ALA A 1 8.65 -31.85 9.97
N GLU A 2 9.38 -31.37 8.96
CA GLU A 2 10.32 -30.27 9.12
C GLU A 2 9.50 -28.99 9.36
N GLU A 3 9.78 -28.30 10.47
CA GLU A 3 9.21 -27.00 10.78
C GLU A 3 9.74 -25.98 9.77
N ASN A 4 9.02 -25.74 8.69
CA ASN A 4 9.26 -24.63 7.78
C ASN A 4 8.84 -23.31 8.46
N GLY A 5 9.67 -22.81 9.37
CA GLY A 5 9.50 -21.53 10.04
C GLY A 5 10.49 -20.51 9.52
N SER A 6 9.99 -19.32 9.15
CA SER A 6 10.84 -18.16 8.84
C SER A 6 11.19 -17.43 10.12
N VAL A 7 12.47 -17.15 10.36
CA VAL A 7 12.98 -16.50 11.57
C VAL A 7 13.41 -15.07 11.24
N PHE A 8 12.84 -14.09 11.93
CA PHE A 8 13.25 -12.68 11.85
C PHE A 8 13.99 -12.26 13.11
N GLY A 9 15.18 -11.69 12.95
CA GLY A 9 15.96 -11.15 14.05
C GLY A 9 15.86 -9.63 14.14
N PHE A 10 15.59 -9.12 15.34
CA PHE A 10 15.65 -7.71 15.67
C PHE A 10 16.86 -7.44 16.56
N LEU A 11 17.70 -6.49 16.13
CA LEU A 11 18.77 -5.91 16.96
C LEU A 11 18.23 -4.60 17.56
N GLN A 12 17.83 -4.65 18.82
CA GLN A 12 17.54 -3.46 19.63
C GLN A 12 18.58 -3.42 20.76
N ALA A 13 18.88 -2.23 21.27
CA ALA A 13 19.84 -2.10 22.37
C ALA A 13 19.45 -2.99 23.56
N GLY A 14 20.10 -4.15 23.68
CA GLY A 14 19.86 -5.13 24.74
C GLY A 14 19.40 -6.52 24.35
N GLY A 15 19.17 -6.84 23.08
CA GLY A 15 18.78 -8.21 22.73
C GLY A 15 18.31 -8.43 21.29
N VAL A 16 18.14 -9.70 20.92
CA VAL A 16 17.56 -10.17 19.65
C VAL A 16 16.21 -10.76 19.94
N ALA A 17 15.16 -10.24 19.32
CA ALA A 17 13.85 -10.87 19.32
C ALA A 17 13.67 -11.70 18.05
N VAL A 18 13.16 -12.93 18.20
CA VAL A 18 12.90 -13.84 17.09
C VAL A 18 11.41 -14.07 16.97
N ILE A 19 10.83 -13.69 15.83
CA ILE A 19 9.42 -13.94 15.52
C ILE A 19 9.35 -15.17 14.59
N LYS A 20 8.75 -16.28 15.10
CA LYS A 20 8.53 -17.49 14.31
C LYS A 20 7.14 -17.42 13.67
N VAL A 21 7.09 -17.62 12.35
CA VAL A 21 5.85 -17.63 11.58
C VAL A 21 5.66 -18.99 10.95
N GLY A 22 4.49 -19.60 11.14
CA GLY A 22 4.11 -20.87 10.56
C GLY A 22 2.66 -20.86 10.05
N ALA A 23 2.35 -21.74 9.10
CA ALA A 23 1.01 -21.92 8.55
C ALA A 23 0.83 -23.35 8.02
N ALA A 24 -0.41 -23.73 7.71
CA ALA A 24 -0.73 -25.05 7.18
C ALA A 24 -0.23 -25.26 5.74
N THR A 25 -0.09 -24.18 4.96
CA THR A 25 0.38 -24.22 3.57
C THR A 25 1.54 -23.26 3.35
N GLU A 26 2.34 -23.51 2.32
CA GLU A 26 3.46 -22.62 1.95
C GLU A 26 2.99 -21.24 1.51
N VAL A 27 1.87 -21.17 0.79
CA VAL A 27 1.29 -19.90 0.33
C VAL A 27 0.85 -19.05 1.53
N GLU A 28 0.10 -19.63 2.46
CA GLU A 28 -0.34 -18.96 3.68
C GLU A 28 0.84 -18.52 4.55
N MET A 29 1.90 -19.34 4.63
CA MET A 29 3.11 -18.98 5.36
C MET A 29 3.82 -17.79 4.74
N LYS A 30 3.94 -17.72 3.40
CA LYS A 30 4.53 -16.59 2.69
C LYS A 30 3.72 -15.31 2.92
N GLU A 31 2.39 -15.41 2.89
CA GLU A 31 1.50 -14.28 3.16
C GLU A 31 1.65 -13.75 4.59
N LYS A 32 1.63 -14.64 5.58
CA LYS A 32 1.85 -14.26 6.99
C LYS A 32 3.23 -13.66 7.21
N LYS A 33 4.27 -14.24 6.58
CA LYS A 33 5.62 -13.71 6.61
C LYS A 33 5.68 -12.28 6.08
N ALA A 34 5.14 -12.04 4.90
CA ALA A 34 5.12 -10.72 4.27
C ALA A 34 4.40 -9.69 5.16
N ARG A 35 3.29 -10.07 5.79
CA ARG A 35 2.52 -9.22 6.70
C ARG A 35 3.32 -8.85 7.96
N VAL A 36 4.11 -9.77 8.51
CA VAL A 36 5.00 -9.50 9.64
C VAL A 36 6.17 -8.59 9.22
N GLU A 37 6.76 -8.82 8.06
CA GLU A 37 7.83 -7.97 7.52
C GLU A 37 7.35 -6.54 7.31
N ASP A 38 6.14 -6.35 6.77
CA ASP A 38 5.53 -5.04 6.57
C ASP A 38 5.29 -4.31 7.90
N ALA A 39 4.73 -5.01 8.90
CA ALA A 39 4.56 -4.47 10.24
C ALA A 39 5.88 -4.04 10.89
N LEU A 40 6.97 -4.78 10.65
CA LEU A 40 8.31 -4.44 11.14
C LEU A 40 8.85 -3.17 10.50
N HIS A 41 8.71 -3.04 9.17
CA HIS A 41 9.14 -1.85 8.44
C HIS A 41 8.34 -0.62 8.87
N ALA A 42 7.03 -0.76 9.01
CA ALA A 42 6.15 0.30 9.50
C ALA A 42 6.54 0.76 10.92
N THR A 43 6.83 -0.19 11.82
CA THR A 43 7.26 0.11 13.19
C THR A 43 8.58 0.88 13.22
N ARG A 44 9.56 0.47 12.41
CA ARG A 44 10.85 1.19 12.30
C ARG A 44 10.65 2.60 11.78
N ALA A 45 9.87 2.77 10.73
CA ALA A 45 9.55 4.08 10.18
C ALA A 45 8.84 4.99 11.21
N ALA A 46 7.96 4.41 12.04
CA ALA A 46 7.28 5.12 13.11
C ALA A 46 8.23 5.56 14.24
N VAL A 47 9.24 4.74 14.56
CA VAL A 47 10.27 5.11 15.56
C VAL A 47 11.14 6.25 15.03
N GLU A 48 11.41 6.31 13.72
CA GLU A 48 12.28 7.33 13.13
C GLU A 48 11.61 8.72 13.03
N GLU A 49 10.37 8.80 12.58
CA GLU A 49 9.68 10.08 12.31
C GLU A 49 8.32 10.23 13.02
N GLY A 50 7.98 9.30 13.92
CA GLY A 50 6.69 9.33 14.61
C GLY A 50 5.53 8.80 13.78
N ILE A 51 4.32 9.00 14.30
CA ILE A 51 3.06 8.56 13.72
C ILE A 51 2.13 9.72 13.46
N VAL A 52 1.22 9.52 12.51
CA VAL A 52 0.13 10.43 12.16
C VAL A 52 -1.20 9.67 12.13
N ALA A 53 -2.32 10.40 12.09
CA ALA A 53 -3.62 9.80 11.87
C ALA A 53 -3.65 9.06 10.52
N GLY A 54 -3.98 7.77 10.55
CA GLY A 54 -4.04 6.91 9.38
C GLY A 54 -5.29 7.10 8.52
N GLY A 55 -5.51 6.18 7.59
CA GLY A 55 -6.68 6.21 6.73
C GLY A 55 -6.75 7.40 5.77
N GLY A 56 -5.60 7.99 5.41
CA GLY A 56 -5.52 9.16 4.54
C GLY A 56 -5.83 10.51 5.23
N VAL A 57 -6.14 10.51 6.52
CA VAL A 57 -6.51 11.74 7.26
C VAL A 57 -5.36 12.73 7.32
N ALA A 58 -4.13 12.28 7.58
CA ALA A 58 -2.96 13.15 7.65
C ALA A 58 -2.77 13.94 6.35
N LEU A 59 -2.97 13.33 5.19
CA LEU A 59 -2.89 13.99 3.89
C LEU A 59 -4.00 15.03 3.70
N LEU A 60 -5.22 14.78 4.17
CA LEU A 60 -6.29 15.77 4.13
C LEU A 60 -6.00 16.98 5.03
N ARG A 61 -5.39 16.76 6.20
CA ARG A 61 -4.94 17.86 7.07
C ARG A 61 -3.80 18.66 6.42
N ALA A 62 -2.86 17.99 5.77
CA ALA A 62 -1.82 18.64 4.97
C ALA A 62 -2.43 19.48 3.83
N LYS A 63 -3.46 18.97 3.13
CA LYS A 63 -4.22 19.71 2.13
C LYS A 63 -4.82 20.98 2.70
N GLN A 64 -5.48 20.91 3.87
CA GLN A 64 -6.07 22.09 4.51
C GLN A 64 -5.01 23.13 4.86
N ALA A 65 -3.87 22.71 5.41
CA ALA A 65 -2.75 23.60 5.74
C ALA A 65 -2.11 24.23 4.48
N ALA A 66 -2.07 23.49 3.36
CA ALA A 66 -1.49 23.94 2.10
C ALA A 66 -2.46 24.75 1.22
N GLY A 67 -3.73 24.86 1.60
CA GLY A 67 -4.78 25.50 0.78
C GLY A 67 -4.58 27.00 0.52
N GLU A 68 -3.71 27.66 1.30
CA GLU A 68 -3.38 29.09 1.14
C GLU A 68 -2.14 29.33 0.25
N ILE A 69 -1.45 28.28 -0.18
CA ILE A 69 -0.27 28.38 -1.04
C ILE A 69 -0.69 28.94 -2.40
N LYS A 70 0.00 29.98 -2.84
CA LYS A 70 -0.19 30.60 -4.16
C LYS A 70 1.09 30.48 -4.97
N GLY A 71 0.93 30.19 -6.25
CA GLY A 71 2.01 30.22 -7.22
C GLY A 71 2.37 31.64 -7.65
N ALA A 72 3.49 31.80 -8.32
CA ALA A 72 3.91 33.06 -8.89
C ALA A 72 3.13 33.43 -10.18
N ASN A 73 2.42 32.46 -10.77
CA ASN A 73 1.62 32.63 -11.99
C ASN A 73 0.47 31.61 -12.03
N ALA A 74 -0.41 31.75 -13.02
CA ALA A 74 -1.59 30.89 -13.18
C ALA A 74 -1.25 29.40 -13.40
N ASP A 75 -0.15 29.09 -14.07
CA ASP A 75 0.27 27.70 -14.33
C ASP A 75 0.71 27.01 -13.03
N GLN A 76 1.45 27.72 -12.18
CA GLN A 76 1.81 27.23 -10.86
C GLN A 76 0.59 27.04 -9.96
N ASP A 77 -0.37 27.96 -10.01
CA ASP A 77 -1.65 27.82 -9.30
C ASP A 77 -2.43 26.58 -9.77
N ALA A 78 -2.41 26.30 -11.08
CA ALA A 78 -3.03 25.09 -11.63
C ALA A 78 -2.33 23.82 -11.11
N GLY A 79 -1.00 23.81 -11.08
CA GLY A 79 -0.21 22.71 -10.53
C GLY A 79 -0.49 22.46 -9.04
N ILE A 80 -0.56 23.53 -8.24
CA ILE A 80 -0.91 23.44 -6.81
C ILE A 80 -2.31 22.83 -6.63
N LYS A 81 -3.31 23.31 -7.39
CA LYS A 81 -4.67 22.76 -7.34
C LYS A 81 -4.73 21.28 -7.73
N LEU A 82 -3.93 20.87 -8.70
CA LEU A 82 -3.82 19.46 -9.14
C LEU A 82 -3.28 18.59 -8.01
N VAL A 83 -2.19 19.01 -7.35
CA VAL A 83 -1.62 18.26 -6.20
C VAL A 83 -2.61 18.21 -5.04
N LEU A 84 -3.26 19.33 -4.69
CA LEU A 84 -4.26 19.37 -3.62
C LEU A 84 -5.47 18.46 -3.88
N LYS A 85 -5.83 18.23 -5.15
CA LYS A 85 -6.85 17.27 -5.54
C LYS A 85 -6.33 15.84 -5.43
N ALA A 86 -5.10 15.57 -5.88
CA ALA A 86 -4.49 14.25 -5.86
C ALA A 86 -4.29 13.70 -4.43
N ILE A 87 -4.01 14.57 -3.46
CA ILE A 87 -3.82 14.21 -2.05
C ILE A 87 -5.07 13.57 -1.40
N GLU A 88 -6.26 13.78 -1.96
CA GLU A 88 -7.48 13.11 -1.49
C GLU A 88 -7.56 11.64 -1.89
N ALA A 89 -6.83 11.24 -2.93
CA ALA A 89 -6.95 9.91 -3.53
C ALA A 89 -6.81 8.75 -2.52
N PRO A 90 -5.85 8.74 -1.57
CA PRO A 90 -5.73 7.64 -0.63
C PRO A 90 -6.98 7.39 0.20
N LEU A 91 -7.60 8.43 0.77
CA LEU A 91 -8.86 8.25 1.50
C LEU A 91 -10.00 7.86 0.56
N ARG A 92 -10.08 8.44 -0.63
CA ARG A 92 -11.11 8.08 -1.63
C ARG A 92 -11.07 6.61 -1.98
N GLU A 93 -9.88 6.07 -2.26
CA GLU A 93 -9.72 4.65 -2.58
C GLU A 93 -10.08 3.73 -1.41
N ILE A 94 -9.71 4.09 -0.18
CA ILE A 94 -10.11 3.33 1.01
C ILE A 94 -11.64 3.27 1.13
N VAL A 95 -12.32 4.40 0.91
CA VAL A 95 -13.78 4.49 1.02
C VAL A 95 -14.47 3.73 -0.10
N ILE A 96 -13.98 3.85 -1.34
CA ILE A 96 -14.50 3.11 -2.51
C ILE A 96 -14.36 1.60 -2.28
N ASN A 97 -13.20 1.15 -1.79
CA ASN A 97 -12.97 -0.26 -1.47
C ASN A 97 -13.87 -0.77 -0.33
N ALA A 98 -14.31 0.11 0.55
CA ALA A 98 -15.32 -0.20 1.58
C ALA A 98 -16.77 -0.23 1.04
N GLY A 99 -16.98 0.15 -0.23
CA GLY A 99 -18.31 0.19 -0.86
C GLY A 99 -19.10 1.47 -0.57
N GLU A 100 -18.45 2.51 -0.04
CA GLU A 100 -19.09 3.75 0.36
C GLU A 100 -18.83 4.90 -0.64
N GLU A 101 -19.64 5.97 -0.56
CA GLU A 101 -19.49 7.15 -1.42
C GLU A 101 -18.33 8.05 -0.94
N ALA A 102 -17.23 8.04 -1.69
CA ALA A 102 -16.01 8.71 -1.30
C ALA A 102 -16.17 10.23 -1.09
N SER A 103 -16.99 10.90 -1.90
CA SER A 103 -17.17 12.35 -1.80
C SER A 103 -17.85 12.78 -0.51
N VAL A 104 -18.81 11.98 -0.05
CA VAL A 104 -19.52 12.21 1.22
C VAL A 104 -18.56 12.07 2.40
N VAL A 105 -17.78 10.98 2.42
CA VAL A 105 -16.85 10.70 3.50
C VAL A 105 -15.72 11.75 3.54
N VAL A 106 -15.12 12.08 2.40
CA VAL A 106 -14.06 13.09 2.32
C VAL A 106 -14.54 14.44 2.84
N ASN A 107 -15.73 14.90 2.43
CA ASN A 107 -16.29 16.16 2.90
C ASN A 107 -16.50 16.15 4.43
N LYS A 108 -17.09 15.09 4.95
CA LYS A 108 -17.31 14.94 6.40
C LYS A 108 -16.00 14.91 7.20
N VAL A 109 -14.95 14.26 6.69
CA VAL A 109 -13.63 14.27 7.31
C VAL A 109 -12.99 15.67 7.23
N LEU A 110 -13.16 16.40 6.14
CA LEU A 110 -12.67 17.78 5.99
C LEU A 110 -13.34 18.76 6.93
N GLU A 111 -14.63 18.58 7.26
CA GLU A 111 -15.33 19.38 8.26
C GLU A 111 -14.81 19.13 9.69
N GLY A 112 -14.28 17.95 9.95
CA GLY A 112 -13.66 17.59 11.21
C GLY A 112 -12.29 18.23 11.41
N LYS A 113 -11.77 18.19 12.64
CA LYS A 113 -10.48 18.77 13.04
C LYS A 113 -9.55 17.71 13.61
N GLY A 114 -8.25 18.01 13.64
CA GLY A 114 -7.25 17.13 14.25
C GLY A 114 -7.23 15.74 13.59
N ASN A 115 -7.34 14.71 14.41
CA ASN A 115 -7.27 13.32 13.96
C ASN A 115 -8.62 12.72 13.55
N PHE A 116 -9.69 13.54 13.49
CA PHE A 116 -11.01 13.06 13.10
C PHE A 116 -11.00 12.48 11.68
N GLY A 117 -11.44 11.23 11.56
CA GLY A 117 -11.42 10.47 10.32
C GLY A 117 -12.54 9.43 10.23
N TYR A 118 -12.42 8.55 9.24
CA TYR A 118 -13.38 7.50 8.93
C TYR A 118 -12.72 6.12 9.06
N ASN A 119 -13.32 5.26 9.86
CA ASN A 119 -12.92 3.86 10.01
C ASN A 119 -13.70 2.99 9.01
N ALA A 120 -13.05 2.59 7.93
CA ALA A 120 -13.65 1.80 6.86
C ALA A 120 -14.03 0.37 7.28
N ALA A 121 -13.52 -0.14 8.41
CA ALA A 121 -13.86 -1.48 8.87
C ALA A 121 -15.28 -1.57 9.47
N ASN A 122 -15.80 -0.48 10.03
CA ASN A 122 -17.10 -0.47 10.72
C ASN A 122 -17.97 0.75 10.39
N GLY A 123 -17.55 1.63 9.47
CA GLY A 123 -18.29 2.82 9.09
C GLY A 123 -18.31 3.95 10.13
N ALA A 124 -17.56 3.84 11.22
CA ALA A 124 -17.56 4.82 12.28
C ALA A 124 -16.65 6.02 12.00
N TYR A 125 -17.04 7.17 12.53
CA TYR A 125 -16.22 8.40 12.51
C TYR A 125 -15.72 8.71 13.91
N GLY A 126 -14.46 9.16 14.04
CA GLY A 126 -13.87 9.51 15.31
C GLY A 126 -12.39 9.85 15.21
N ASP A 127 -11.71 9.95 16.35
CA ASP A 127 -10.27 10.14 16.41
C ASP A 127 -9.54 8.88 15.95
N MET A 128 -8.78 8.99 14.86
CA MET A 128 -8.10 7.84 14.27
C MET A 128 -6.99 7.29 15.16
N ILE A 129 -6.34 8.14 15.97
CA ILE A 129 -5.31 7.71 16.90
C ILE A 129 -5.92 6.90 18.04
N GLU A 130 -7.03 7.37 18.61
CA GLU A 130 -7.77 6.63 19.66
C GLU A 130 -8.32 5.30 19.15
N MET A 131 -8.71 5.24 17.87
CA MET A 131 -9.16 4.01 17.21
C MET A 131 -8.00 3.05 16.84
N GLY A 132 -6.74 3.44 17.07
CA GLY A 132 -5.57 2.65 16.69
C GLY A 132 -5.30 2.60 15.18
N ILE A 133 -5.85 3.53 14.40
CA ILE A 133 -5.65 3.64 12.95
C ILE A 133 -4.55 4.67 12.71
N LEU A 134 -3.33 4.17 12.57
CA LEU A 134 -2.10 4.96 12.55
C LEU A 134 -1.32 4.71 11.27
N ASP A 135 -0.67 5.76 10.76
CA ASP A 135 0.31 5.65 9.68
C ASP A 135 1.68 6.17 10.17
N PRO A 136 2.79 5.52 9.78
CA PRO A 136 4.11 6.08 10.01
C PRO A 136 4.30 7.36 9.19
N THR A 137 4.71 8.45 9.81
CA THR A 137 4.93 9.74 9.14
C THR A 137 5.88 9.63 7.97
N LYS A 138 7.00 8.90 8.16
CA LYS A 138 8.01 8.68 7.13
C LYS A 138 7.44 8.01 5.88
N VAL A 139 6.57 7.00 6.05
CA VAL A 139 5.95 6.28 4.93
C VAL A 139 5.04 7.21 4.14
N THR A 140 4.13 7.90 4.83
CA THR A 140 3.17 8.82 4.19
C THR A 140 3.88 9.95 3.44
N ARG A 141 4.90 10.55 4.07
CA ARG A 141 5.71 11.62 3.48
C ARG A 141 6.49 11.15 2.26
N THR A 142 7.18 10.01 2.37
CA THR A 142 8.01 9.46 1.29
C THR A 142 7.16 9.01 0.11
N ALA A 143 5.99 8.42 0.37
CA ALA A 143 5.05 8.02 -0.68
C ALA A 143 4.61 9.24 -1.51
N LEU A 144 4.21 10.33 -0.86
CA LEU A 144 3.83 11.57 -1.54
C LEU A 144 5.00 12.17 -2.33
N GLN A 145 6.18 12.21 -1.74
CA GLN A 145 7.40 12.74 -2.38
C GLN A 145 7.79 11.95 -3.62
N ASN A 146 7.77 10.62 -3.53
CA ASN A 146 8.10 9.74 -4.65
C ASN A 146 7.04 9.83 -5.77
N ALA A 147 5.75 9.85 -5.40
CA ALA A 147 4.68 10.03 -6.36
C ALA A 147 4.80 11.35 -7.11
N ALA A 148 5.09 12.46 -6.42
CA ALA A 148 5.30 13.77 -7.04
C ALA A 148 6.54 13.78 -7.95
N SER A 149 7.63 13.11 -7.56
CA SER A 149 8.84 12.99 -8.36
C SER A 149 8.58 12.26 -9.68
N VAL A 150 7.90 11.10 -9.62
CA VAL A 150 7.57 10.32 -10.82
C VAL A 150 6.58 11.08 -11.71
N ALA A 151 5.55 11.65 -11.13
CA ALA A 151 4.56 12.45 -11.88
C ALA A 151 5.22 13.65 -12.58
N GLY A 152 6.17 14.33 -11.91
CA GLY A 152 6.93 15.42 -12.50
C GLY A 152 7.77 14.97 -13.70
N LEU A 153 8.39 13.81 -13.64
CA LEU A 153 9.10 13.23 -14.80
C LEU A 153 8.14 12.91 -15.94
N MET A 154 6.98 12.30 -15.64
CA MET A 154 5.97 11.99 -16.67
C MET A 154 5.45 13.24 -17.37
N LEU A 155 5.26 14.34 -16.66
CA LEU A 155 4.81 15.61 -17.22
C LEU A 155 5.83 16.24 -18.19
N THR A 156 7.12 15.93 -18.06
CA THR A 156 8.20 16.47 -18.88
C THR A 156 8.57 15.58 -20.06
N THR A 157 7.97 14.38 -20.18
CA THR A 157 8.23 13.43 -21.28
C THR A 157 7.14 13.53 -22.35
N GLU A 158 7.52 13.34 -23.61
CA GLU A 158 6.59 13.34 -24.75
C GLU A 158 6.01 11.95 -25.03
N CYS A 159 6.69 10.89 -24.59
CA CYS A 159 6.21 9.51 -24.74
C CYS A 159 6.68 8.62 -23.60
N MET A 160 5.97 7.52 -23.42
CA MET A 160 6.33 6.45 -22.49
C MET A 160 6.49 5.14 -23.28
N VAL A 161 7.63 4.47 -23.09
CA VAL A 161 7.89 3.16 -23.71
C VAL A 161 7.74 2.10 -22.64
N GLY A 162 6.81 1.18 -22.86
CA GLY A 162 6.54 0.05 -21.96
C GLY A 162 6.60 -1.28 -22.70
N GLU A 163 6.71 -2.37 -21.96
CA GLU A 163 6.59 -3.70 -22.53
C GLU A 163 5.13 -3.96 -22.94
N SER A 164 4.93 -4.53 -24.13
CA SER A 164 3.62 -5.03 -24.55
C SER A 164 3.22 -6.21 -23.66
N PRO A 165 1.93 -6.32 -23.26
CA PRO A 165 1.46 -7.50 -22.56
C PRO A 165 1.83 -8.76 -23.35
N LYS A 166 2.48 -9.73 -22.69
CA LYS A 166 2.74 -11.03 -23.30
C LYS A 166 1.39 -11.74 -23.44
N GLU A 167 1.07 -12.17 -24.67
CA GLU A 167 -0.02 -13.13 -24.85
C GLU A 167 0.33 -14.40 -24.07
N GLU A 168 -0.48 -14.72 -23.06
CA GLU A 168 -0.37 -16.01 -22.40
C GLU A 168 -0.65 -17.09 -23.44
N ALA A 169 0.37 -17.89 -23.76
CA ALA A 169 0.17 -19.05 -24.62
C ALA A 169 -0.93 -19.92 -24.00
N PRO A 170 -1.94 -20.34 -24.78
CA PRO A 170 -2.99 -21.16 -24.25
C PRO A 170 -2.39 -22.39 -23.57
N ALA A 171 -2.76 -22.63 -22.33
CA ALA A 171 -2.32 -23.79 -21.55
C ALA A 171 -2.60 -25.04 -22.37
N VAL A 172 -1.55 -25.69 -22.85
CA VAL A 172 -1.68 -26.96 -23.61
C VAL A 172 -2.27 -27.96 -22.63
N PRO A 173 -3.46 -28.51 -22.89
CA PRO A 173 -4.02 -29.55 -22.02
C PRO A 173 -3.04 -30.72 -22.05
N GLY A 174 -2.56 -31.11 -20.87
CA GLY A 174 -1.54 -32.12 -20.70
C GLY A 174 -1.82 -33.36 -21.54
N GLY A 175 -0.93 -33.62 -22.49
CA GLY A 175 -0.93 -34.80 -23.32
C GLY A 175 -0.86 -36.04 -22.42
N MET A 176 -1.91 -36.82 -22.46
CA MET A 176 -2.05 -38.13 -21.87
C MET A 176 -1.09 -39.07 -22.62
N GLY A 177 0.15 -39.22 -22.09
CA GLY A 177 1.15 -40.12 -22.59
C GLY A 177 0.75 -41.56 -22.24
N GLY A 178 -0.02 -42.19 -23.13
CA GLY A 178 -0.27 -43.62 -23.12
C GLY A 178 0.99 -44.36 -23.46
N GLY A 179 1.66 -44.93 -22.45
CA GLY A 179 2.69 -45.94 -22.63
C GLY A 179 2.03 -47.27 -23.00
N MET A 180 2.18 -47.71 -24.23
CA MET A 180 1.81 -49.07 -24.64
C MET A 180 3.08 -49.86 -24.94
N GLY A 181 3.19 -50.96 -24.22
CA GLY A 181 4.31 -51.91 -24.27
C GLY A 181 4.53 -52.50 -25.63
N GLY A 182 5.79 -52.72 -25.95
CA GLY A 182 6.28 -53.53 -27.03
C GLY A 182 7.04 -54.73 -26.47
N MET A 183 6.37 -55.88 -26.36
CA MET A 183 7.01 -57.18 -26.32
C MET A 183 7.72 -57.43 -27.66
N GLY A 184 8.96 -57.83 -27.64
CA GLY A 184 9.70 -58.35 -28.78
C GLY A 184 10.60 -59.46 -28.31
N MET A 185 10.16 -60.64 -28.64
CA MET A 185 10.90 -61.91 -28.51
C MET A 185 12.01 -61.99 -29.58
N ASP A 186 12.96 -62.86 -29.22
CA ASP A 186 13.70 -63.80 -30.04
C ASP A 186 15.05 -63.41 -30.65
N MET A 187 15.89 -64.29 -30.28
CA MET A 187 17.07 -65.02 -30.77
C MET A 187 18.41 -64.45 -30.37
#